data_b17f7f093727c27893d5cc1c5a25eeb8
#
_entry.id   b17f7f093727c27893d5cc1c5a25eeb8
#
_cell.length_a   1.000
_cell.length_b   1.000
_cell.length_c   1.000
_cell.angle_alpha   90.00
_cell.angle_beta   90.00
_cell.angle_gamma   90.00
#
_symmetry.space_group_name_H-M   'P 1'
#
loop_
_entity.id
_entity.type
_entity.pdbx_description
1 polymer ?
#
loop_
_entity_poly.entity_id
_entity_poly.type
_entity_poly.pdbx_seq_one_letter_code
_entity_poly.pdbx_strand_id
1 'polypeptide(L)'
;MFWLAHKFKCISVCLTLLGLMFLSSDSYGAKEAVKKETTQKEPFKVYVITWIGNSEVERGFMSYFASRDIPVEFIIRSGDLQVEKIKGFREEIKKLRPDLVYVLGTPATIELVGQYDKVDPSKHITDIPLVFNLVAQPILAKIAPTFGAGTKRNITGHTHLPPMEAEVKAIKSYMPNVKRITAVFNKVELNSSTSVDELEALGKSLGKDGFEVNRIYIPRDPVTNLAMPDKIIETFRSISKDSTDLIYIPSDGFLIANTKLVGEALKDIDLPSFSPAESFILDGNALMGLVARFYQVGQYTGYKAEQILVKKVPIGDIPVDRLNSFSLIIRKDSFNRLKMYPPINMLKYVEIIE
;
A
#
# COMPACT_ATOMS: atom_id res chain seq x y z
N MET A 1 5.18 -37.16 -50.82
CA MET A 1 5.35 -38.61 -50.74
C MET A 1 4.44 -39.12 -49.63
N PHE A 2 3.31 -39.61 -50.05
CA PHE A 2 2.57 -40.81 -49.68
C PHE A 2 2.08 -40.89 -48.23
N TRP A 3 0.79 -40.77 -48.00
CA TRP A 3 -0.36 -41.73 -48.14
C TRP A 3 -0.43 -42.59 -46.88
N LEU A 4 -1.55 -42.99 -46.24
CA LEU A 4 -2.99 -43.14 -46.62
C LEU A 4 -3.86 -43.24 -45.37
N ALA A 5 -5.09 -42.83 -45.54
CA ALA A 5 -6.24 -43.09 -44.69
C ALA A 5 -6.70 -44.55 -44.71
N HIS A 6 -7.48 -44.95 -43.67
CA HIS A 6 -8.54 -45.96 -43.94
C HIS A 6 -9.72 -45.79 -42.96
N LYS A 7 -10.88 -45.66 -43.57
CA LYS A 7 -12.26 -45.77 -43.03
C LYS A 7 -12.67 -47.24 -42.97
N PHE A 8 -13.65 -47.54 -42.12
CA PHE A 8 -14.84 -48.44 -42.42
C PHE A 8 -15.69 -48.45 -41.14
N LYS A 9 -16.90 -47.97 -41.12
CA LYS A 9 -18.24 -48.26 -41.58
C LYS A 9 -18.89 -49.55 -40.98
N CYS A 10 -20.01 -49.30 -40.30
CA CYS A 10 -21.34 -49.87 -40.28
C CYS A 10 -21.50 -51.37 -40.00
N ILE A 11 -22.48 -51.74 -39.18
CA ILE A 11 -23.80 -52.17 -39.57
C ILE A 11 -24.73 -52.43 -38.36
N SER A 12 -25.95 -52.00 -38.51
CA SER A 12 -27.14 -52.16 -37.70
C SER A 12 -27.73 -53.54 -37.85
N VAL A 13 -28.38 -54.13 -36.83
CA VAL A 13 -29.58 -54.96 -37.00
C VAL A 13 -30.44 -54.95 -35.74
N CYS A 14 -31.70 -54.63 -35.94
CA CYS A 14 -32.87 -54.86 -35.07
C CYS A 14 -33.14 -56.31 -34.79
N LEU A 15 -33.73 -56.61 -33.64
CA LEU A 15 -34.97 -57.45 -33.65
C LEU A 15 -35.63 -57.42 -32.24
N THR A 16 -36.93 -57.20 -32.28
CA THR A 16 -37.99 -57.29 -31.30
C THR A 16 -38.16 -58.64 -30.68
N LEU A 17 -38.59 -58.75 -29.42
CA LEU A 17 -39.71 -59.63 -29.03
C LEU A 17 -40.22 -59.35 -27.59
N LEU A 18 -41.54 -59.40 -27.49
CA LEU A 18 -42.47 -59.26 -26.37
C LEU A 18 -42.21 -60.22 -25.19
N GLY A 19 -42.66 -59.82 -24.02
CA GLY A 19 -42.96 -60.74 -22.91
C GLY A 19 -43.28 -60.11 -21.57
N LEU A 20 -44.53 -59.71 -21.34
CA LEU A 20 -45.39 -59.81 -20.16
C LEU A 20 -44.82 -59.61 -18.71
N MET A 21 -45.41 -58.62 -18.11
CA MET A 21 -45.97 -58.51 -16.73
C MET A 21 -45.28 -59.24 -15.58
N PHE A 22 -44.80 -58.38 -14.58
CA PHE A 22 -45.18 -58.61 -13.21
C PHE A 22 -45.23 -57.21 -12.48
N LEU A 23 -46.42 -56.93 -11.91
CA LEU A 23 -46.67 -55.81 -10.99
C LEU A 23 -45.98 -56.11 -9.68
N SER A 24 -45.07 -55.28 -9.27
CA SER A 24 -44.68 -55.08 -7.86
C SER A 24 -44.53 -53.60 -7.62
N SER A 25 -45.45 -53.12 -6.82
CA SER A 25 -45.49 -51.77 -6.26
C SER A 25 -44.37 -51.62 -5.25
N ASP A 26 -43.30 -50.95 -5.64
CA ASP A 26 -42.32 -50.37 -4.70
C ASP A 26 -42.40 -48.87 -4.79
N SER A 27 -42.89 -48.29 -3.71
CA SER A 27 -42.95 -46.86 -3.47
C SER A 27 -41.52 -46.31 -3.39
N TYR A 28 -41.01 -45.80 -4.50
CA TYR A 28 -39.82 -44.95 -4.51
C TYR A 28 -40.19 -43.56 -3.96
N GLY A 29 -39.78 -43.34 -2.70
CA GLY A 29 -39.86 -42.03 -2.07
C GLY A 29 -39.15 -41.02 -2.96
N ALA A 30 -39.92 -40.02 -3.39
CA ALA A 30 -39.37 -38.80 -3.98
C ALA A 30 -38.37 -38.18 -3.00
N LYS A 31 -37.08 -38.30 -3.33
CA LYS A 31 -36.05 -37.42 -2.69
C LYS A 31 -36.40 -36.01 -3.14
N GLU A 32 -37.04 -35.26 -2.25
CA GLU A 32 -37.08 -33.83 -2.33
C GLU A 32 -35.64 -33.33 -2.47
N ALA A 33 -35.33 -32.81 -3.64
CA ALA A 33 -34.14 -32.05 -3.87
C ALA A 33 -34.28 -30.80 -2.94
N VAL A 34 -33.62 -30.84 -1.79
CA VAL A 34 -33.42 -29.69 -0.94
C VAL A 34 -32.69 -28.66 -1.82
N LYS A 35 -33.46 -27.75 -2.41
CA LYS A 35 -32.94 -26.53 -2.98
C LYS A 35 -32.23 -25.82 -1.86
N LYS A 36 -30.91 -25.90 -1.80
CA LYS A 36 -30.11 -25.01 -1.00
C LYS A 36 -30.44 -23.60 -1.51
N GLU A 37 -31.38 -22.93 -0.87
CA GLU A 37 -31.51 -21.49 -0.95
C GLU A 37 -30.18 -20.93 -0.48
N THR A 38 -29.33 -20.60 -1.41
CA THR A 38 -28.19 -19.72 -1.17
C THR A 38 -28.82 -18.37 -0.86
N THR A 39 -29.07 -18.11 0.40
CA THR A 39 -29.37 -16.76 0.88
C THR A 39 -28.16 -15.92 0.50
N GLN A 40 -28.30 -15.24 -0.64
CA GLN A 40 -27.28 -14.32 -1.12
C GLN A 40 -27.21 -13.20 -0.08
N LYS A 41 -26.17 -13.25 0.73
CA LYS A 41 -25.96 -12.26 1.82
C LYS A 41 -25.83 -10.89 1.15
N GLU A 42 -26.59 -9.91 1.60
CA GLU A 42 -26.46 -8.55 1.09
C GLU A 42 -25.00 -8.10 1.15
N PRO A 43 -24.49 -7.43 0.10
CA PRO A 43 -23.11 -6.98 0.07
C PRO A 43 -22.85 -5.94 1.16
N PHE A 44 -21.68 -6.05 1.79
CA PHE A 44 -21.21 -5.01 2.70
C PHE A 44 -20.96 -3.71 1.94
N LYS A 45 -21.41 -2.58 2.46
CA LYS A 45 -21.13 -1.25 1.90
C LYS A 45 -19.82 -0.72 2.47
N VAL A 46 -18.80 -0.60 1.61
CA VAL A 46 -17.50 -0.07 1.98
C VAL A 46 -17.26 1.25 1.26
N TYR A 47 -17.16 2.32 2.03
CA TYR A 47 -16.85 3.65 1.51
C TYR A 47 -15.34 3.83 1.44
N VAL A 48 -14.81 4.03 0.24
CA VAL A 48 -13.36 4.09 -0.04
C VAL A 48 -12.95 5.51 -0.37
N ILE A 49 -12.08 6.09 0.46
CA ILE A 49 -11.48 7.40 0.22
C ILE A 49 -10.03 7.20 -0.20
N THR A 50 -9.73 7.55 -1.44
CA THR A 50 -8.37 7.62 -1.97
C THR A 50 -7.82 9.03 -1.82
N TRP A 51 -6.47 9.17 -1.75
CA TRP A 51 -5.85 10.49 -1.66
C TRP A 51 -5.54 11.08 -3.04
N ILE A 52 -5.18 10.22 -4.01
CA ILE A 52 -4.75 10.62 -5.37
C ILE A 52 -5.48 9.80 -6.46
N GLY A 53 -6.61 9.16 -6.18
CA GLY A 53 -7.25 8.21 -7.09
C GLY A 53 -6.86 6.76 -6.79
N ASN A 54 -7.28 5.82 -7.66
CA ASN A 54 -7.01 4.40 -7.44
C ASN A 54 -5.55 4.06 -7.72
N SER A 55 -4.94 3.35 -6.78
CA SER A 55 -3.57 2.84 -6.85
C SER A 55 -3.53 1.31 -6.67
N GLU A 56 -2.33 0.75 -6.68
CA GLU A 56 -2.10 -0.66 -6.36
C GLU A 56 -2.61 -1.03 -4.95
N VAL A 57 -2.67 -0.07 -4.03
CA VAL A 57 -3.18 -0.30 -2.67
C VAL A 57 -4.67 -0.60 -2.70
N GLU A 58 -5.47 0.23 -3.37
CA GLU A 58 -6.91 0.01 -3.51
C GLU A 58 -7.19 -1.25 -4.32
N ARG A 59 -6.41 -1.52 -5.36
CA ARG A 59 -6.51 -2.76 -6.13
C ARG A 59 -6.29 -3.99 -5.24
N GLY A 60 -5.25 -3.97 -4.39
CA GLY A 60 -4.99 -5.01 -3.41
C GLY A 60 -6.12 -5.17 -2.41
N PHE A 61 -6.65 -4.07 -1.90
CA PHE A 61 -7.77 -4.06 -0.95
C PHE A 61 -9.03 -4.70 -1.54
N MET A 62 -9.45 -4.27 -2.73
CA MET A 62 -10.65 -4.79 -3.38
C MET A 62 -10.48 -6.27 -3.78
N SER A 63 -9.31 -6.65 -4.29
CA SER A 63 -9.05 -8.02 -4.70
C SER A 63 -8.98 -8.99 -3.51
N TYR A 64 -8.73 -8.51 -2.31
CA TYR A 64 -8.81 -9.32 -1.09
C TYR A 64 -10.20 -9.92 -0.90
N PHE A 65 -11.24 -9.11 -1.04
CA PHE A 65 -12.63 -9.54 -0.90
C PHE A 65 -13.06 -10.44 -2.07
N ALA A 66 -12.69 -10.07 -3.30
CA ALA A 66 -12.99 -10.86 -4.48
C ALA A 66 -12.40 -12.27 -4.39
N SER A 67 -11.16 -12.41 -3.91
CA SER A 67 -10.49 -13.71 -3.77
C SER A 67 -11.06 -14.61 -2.67
N ARG A 68 -11.95 -14.10 -1.83
CA ARG A 68 -12.59 -14.80 -0.71
C ARG A 68 -14.11 -14.93 -0.87
N ASP A 69 -14.64 -14.54 -2.03
CA ASP A 69 -16.08 -14.54 -2.30
C ASP A 69 -16.88 -13.76 -1.25
N ILE A 70 -16.30 -12.68 -0.69
CA ILE A 70 -16.97 -11.78 0.24
C ILE A 70 -17.67 -10.70 -0.58
N PRO A 71 -19.02 -10.63 -0.59
CA PRO A 71 -19.75 -9.65 -1.36
C PRO A 71 -19.58 -8.25 -0.76
N VAL A 72 -19.04 -7.31 -1.54
CA VAL A 72 -18.82 -5.91 -1.13
C VAL A 72 -19.23 -4.98 -2.26
N GLU A 73 -19.99 -3.94 -1.90
CA GLU A 73 -20.27 -2.77 -2.72
C GLU A 73 -19.28 -1.66 -2.33
N PHE A 74 -18.42 -1.25 -3.27
CA PHE A 74 -17.44 -0.19 -3.04
C PHE A 74 -17.95 1.16 -3.54
N ILE A 75 -18.02 2.15 -2.64
CA ILE A 75 -18.35 3.54 -2.95
C ILE A 75 -17.05 4.34 -2.93
N ILE A 76 -16.48 4.63 -4.10
CA ILE A 76 -15.14 5.22 -4.21
C ILE A 76 -15.21 6.72 -4.40
N ARG A 77 -14.40 7.47 -3.64
CA ARG A 77 -14.22 8.92 -3.74
C ARG A 77 -12.74 9.28 -3.72
N SER A 78 -12.35 10.23 -4.57
CA SER A 78 -10.99 10.77 -4.60
C SER A 78 -10.91 12.13 -3.91
N GLY A 79 -9.99 12.26 -2.97
CA GLY A 79 -9.69 13.51 -2.28
C GLY A 79 -8.91 14.50 -3.15
N ASP A 80 -8.23 14.03 -4.20
CA ASP A 80 -7.40 14.81 -5.12
C ASP A 80 -6.43 15.76 -4.38
N LEU A 81 -5.79 15.25 -3.32
CA LEU A 81 -4.90 16.00 -2.41
C LEU A 81 -5.56 17.18 -1.67
N GLN A 82 -6.89 17.23 -1.62
CA GLN A 82 -7.65 18.34 -1.04
C GLN A 82 -8.39 17.90 0.22
N VAL A 83 -7.95 18.39 1.39
CA VAL A 83 -8.61 18.10 2.67
C VAL A 83 -10.06 18.61 2.70
N GLU A 84 -10.36 19.70 1.99
CA GLU A 84 -11.72 20.24 1.94
C GLU A 84 -12.73 19.26 1.30
N LYS A 85 -12.31 18.46 0.32
CA LYS A 85 -13.16 17.39 -0.23
C LYS A 85 -13.47 16.32 0.81
N ILE A 86 -12.51 16.00 1.69
CA ILE A 86 -12.69 15.00 2.74
C ILE A 86 -13.79 15.43 3.72
N LYS A 87 -13.93 16.74 4.00
CA LYS A 87 -15.02 17.26 4.82
C LYS A 87 -16.40 16.97 4.19
N GLY A 88 -16.51 17.13 2.87
CA GLY A 88 -17.74 16.77 2.14
C GLY A 88 -18.05 15.27 2.21
N PHE A 89 -17.02 14.42 2.06
CA PHE A 89 -17.17 12.97 2.16
C PHE A 89 -17.55 12.52 3.58
N ARG A 90 -17.09 13.20 4.61
CA ARG A 90 -17.52 12.94 5.99
C ARG A 90 -19.02 13.10 6.15
N GLU A 91 -19.62 14.14 5.60
CA GLU A 91 -21.06 14.35 5.65
C GLU A 91 -21.82 13.30 4.83
N GLU A 92 -21.29 12.90 3.67
CA GLU A 92 -21.83 11.79 2.87
C GLU A 92 -21.78 10.47 3.66
N ILE A 93 -20.67 10.15 4.32
CA ILE A 93 -20.52 8.95 5.16
C ILE A 93 -21.51 8.94 6.31
N LYS A 94 -21.69 10.07 7.02
CA LYS A 94 -22.66 10.18 8.12
C LYS A 94 -24.10 9.90 7.65
N LYS A 95 -24.44 10.31 6.41
CA LYS A 95 -25.75 10.08 5.79
C LYS A 95 -25.91 8.64 5.29
N LEU A 96 -24.91 8.09 4.61
CA LEU A 96 -24.95 6.76 3.99
C LEU A 96 -24.83 5.63 5.00
N ARG A 97 -24.14 5.86 6.14
CA ARG A 97 -23.91 4.85 7.18
C ARG A 97 -23.34 3.54 6.62
N PRO A 98 -22.18 3.57 5.90
CA PRO A 98 -21.58 2.35 5.38
C PRO A 98 -21.14 1.41 6.51
N ASP A 99 -20.97 0.12 6.20
CA ASP A 99 -20.49 -0.89 7.15
C ASP A 99 -19.04 -0.66 7.54
N LEU A 100 -18.25 -0.05 6.63
CA LEU A 100 -16.84 0.28 6.83
C LEU A 100 -16.44 1.49 5.99
N VAL A 101 -15.57 2.33 6.55
CA VAL A 101 -14.84 3.35 5.80
C VAL A 101 -13.38 2.88 5.65
N TYR A 102 -12.88 2.85 4.42
CA TYR A 102 -11.47 2.77 4.09
C TYR A 102 -10.96 4.18 3.79
N VAL A 103 -9.84 4.56 4.38
CA VAL A 103 -9.23 5.86 4.12
C VAL A 103 -7.73 5.73 3.89
N LEU A 104 -7.23 6.40 2.85
CA LEU A 104 -5.83 6.44 2.50
C LEU A 104 -5.21 7.79 2.87
N GLY A 105 -4.07 7.72 3.61
CA GLY A 105 -3.22 8.88 3.91
C GLY A 105 -3.54 9.58 5.23
N THR A 106 -2.50 10.17 5.82
CA THR A 106 -2.55 10.82 7.14
C THR A 106 -3.52 12.00 7.20
N PRO A 107 -3.51 12.97 6.24
CA PRO A 107 -4.40 14.13 6.32
C PRO A 107 -5.88 13.74 6.27
N ALA A 108 -6.25 12.83 5.37
CA ALA A 108 -7.62 12.36 5.23
C ALA A 108 -8.08 11.60 6.49
N THR A 109 -7.21 10.77 7.07
CA THR A 109 -7.52 10.03 8.29
C THR A 109 -7.78 10.99 9.46
N ILE A 110 -6.91 11.99 9.67
CA ILE A 110 -7.08 12.97 10.76
C ILE A 110 -8.37 13.77 10.57
N GLU A 111 -8.70 14.20 9.35
CA GLU A 111 -9.92 14.96 9.07
C GLU A 111 -11.19 14.15 9.39
N LEU A 112 -11.17 12.83 9.16
CA LEU A 112 -12.33 11.99 9.42
C LEU A 112 -12.51 11.63 10.89
N VAL A 113 -11.44 11.26 11.60
CA VAL A 113 -11.55 10.67 12.95
C VAL A 113 -10.94 11.52 14.04
N GLY A 114 -10.24 12.59 13.71
CA GLY A 114 -9.50 13.43 14.65
C GLY A 114 -8.30 12.73 15.30
N GLN A 115 -7.43 13.52 15.88
CA GLN A 115 -6.37 13.02 16.74
C GLN A 115 -6.97 12.50 18.06
N TYR A 116 -6.41 11.40 18.63
CA TYR A 116 -7.04 10.73 19.80
C TYR A 116 -7.19 11.64 21.03
N ASP A 117 -6.36 12.68 21.16
CA ASP A 117 -6.40 13.67 22.23
C ASP A 117 -7.27 14.90 21.91
N LYS A 118 -7.87 14.97 20.70
CA LYS A 118 -8.65 16.12 20.20
C LYS A 118 -9.87 15.69 19.39
N VAL A 119 -10.50 14.58 19.79
CA VAL A 119 -11.72 14.10 19.10
C VAL A 119 -12.90 14.99 19.45
N ASP A 120 -13.59 15.48 18.42
CA ASP A 120 -14.82 16.23 18.51
C ASP A 120 -15.92 15.46 17.78
N PRO A 121 -16.89 14.83 18.48
CA PRO A 121 -17.95 14.04 17.85
C PRO A 121 -18.83 14.84 16.88
N SER A 122 -18.91 16.15 17.00
CA SER A 122 -19.64 16.99 16.05
C SER A 122 -18.94 17.09 14.70
N LYS A 123 -17.61 17.00 14.70
CA LYS A 123 -16.74 17.14 13.51
C LYS A 123 -16.17 15.83 12.99
N HIS A 124 -16.04 14.80 13.85
CA HIS A 124 -15.39 13.55 13.48
C HIS A 124 -16.39 12.38 13.44
N ILE A 125 -16.02 11.32 12.74
CA ILE A 125 -16.74 10.05 12.72
C ILE A 125 -16.27 9.24 13.93
N THR A 126 -17.19 8.92 14.84
CA THR A 126 -16.88 8.20 16.08
C THR A 126 -17.60 6.87 16.23
N ASP A 127 -18.57 6.57 15.36
CA ASP A 127 -19.50 5.45 15.47
C ASP A 127 -19.56 4.54 14.23
N ILE A 128 -18.87 4.91 13.13
CA ILE A 128 -18.73 4.08 11.93
C ILE A 128 -17.33 3.50 11.91
N PRO A 129 -17.15 2.19 11.71
CA PRO A 129 -15.83 1.56 11.63
C PRO A 129 -14.97 2.16 10.52
N LEU A 130 -13.70 2.45 10.80
CA LEU A 130 -12.77 3.02 9.84
C LEU A 130 -11.43 2.29 9.87
N VAL A 131 -10.95 1.85 8.71
CA VAL A 131 -9.61 1.29 8.53
C VAL A 131 -8.75 2.26 7.73
N PHE A 132 -7.62 2.70 8.29
CA PHE A 132 -6.68 3.56 7.59
C PHE A 132 -5.57 2.76 6.91
N ASN A 133 -5.04 3.34 5.84
CA ASN A 133 -3.92 2.82 5.07
C ASN A 133 -2.97 3.95 4.66
N LEU A 134 -1.72 3.60 4.34
CA LEU A 134 -0.65 4.55 3.98
C LEU A 134 -0.51 5.74 4.96
N VAL A 135 -0.75 5.48 6.24
CA VAL A 135 -0.39 6.39 7.31
C VAL A 135 0.99 6.00 7.81
N ALA A 136 2.00 6.77 7.44
CA ALA A 136 3.39 6.43 7.71
C ALA A 136 3.71 6.42 9.22
N GLN A 137 3.28 7.44 9.94
CA GLN A 137 3.59 7.65 11.36
C GLN A 137 2.29 7.82 12.19
N PRO A 138 1.46 6.75 12.37
CA PRO A 138 0.15 6.88 13.01
C PRO A 138 0.24 7.26 14.50
N ILE A 139 1.33 6.95 15.18
CA ILE A 139 1.53 7.32 16.59
C ILE A 139 1.85 8.80 16.70
N LEU A 140 2.80 9.29 15.89
CA LEU A 140 3.18 10.70 15.87
C LEU A 140 2.03 11.60 15.40
N ALA A 141 1.25 11.13 14.42
CA ALA A 141 0.05 11.79 13.94
C ALA A 141 -1.10 11.75 14.96
N LYS A 142 -0.90 11.09 16.11
CA LYS A 142 -1.92 10.90 17.16
C LYS A 142 -3.22 10.23 16.68
N ILE A 143 -3.10 9.38 15.67
CA ILE A 143 -4.20 8.55 15.21
C ILE A 143 -4.38 7.33 16.12
N ALA A 144 -3.26 6.74 16.54
CA ALA A 144 -3.21 5.65 17.52
C ALA A 144 -2.21 5.97 18.64
N PRO A 145 -2.45 5.48 19.87
CA PRO A 145 -1.53 5.75 21.00
C PRO A 145 -0.25 4.91 20.94
N THR A 146 -0.31 3.71 20.40
CA THR A 146 0.81 2.76 20.31
C THR A 146 0.59 1.72 19.22
N PHE A 147 1.66 1.04 18.81
CA PHE A 147 1.58 -0.17 17.98
C PHE A 147 1.29 -1.42 18.83
N GLY A 148 0.75 -2.45 18.18
CA GLY A 148 0.48 -3.74 18.80
C GLY A 148 -0.76 -3.78 19.71
N ALA A 149 -1.48 -2.67 19.84
CA ALA A 149 -2.69 -2.56 20.63
C ALA A 149 -3.84 -1.91 19.85
N GLY A 150 -5.07 -2.26 20.21
CA GLY A 150 -6.26 -1.61 19.69
C GLY A 150 -6.41 -0.19 20.22
N THR A 151 -7.01 0.67 19.42
CA THR A 151 -7.16 2.11 19.74
C THR A 151 -8.25 2.39 20.76
N LYS A 152 -9.12 1.43 21.06
CA LYS A 152 -10.39 1.59 21.82
C LYS A 152 -11.33 2.62 21.19
N ARG A 153 -11.11 2.94 19.93
CA ARG A 153 -11.94 3.84 19.12
C ARG A 153 -12.49 3.07 17.90
N ASN A 154 -13.28 3.73 17.09
CA ASN A 154 -13.82 3.19 15.84
C ASN A 154 -12.80 3.13 14.69
N ILE A 155 -11.52 3.02 14.98
CA ILE A 155 -10.44 3.06 14.00
C ILE A 155 -9.38 2.01 14.27
N THR A 156 -8.88 1.38 13.20
CA THR A 156 -7.67 0.56 13.15
C THR A 156 -6.93 0.79 11.83
N GLY A 157 -5.77 0.18 11.67
CA GLY A 157 -4.97 0.25 10.45
C GLY A 157 -3.56 -0.29 10.68
N HIS A 158 -2.65 0.13 9.83
CA HIS A 158 -1.23 -0.25 9.94
C HIS A 158 -0.32 0.79 9.28
N THR A 159 0.95 0.84 9.69
CA THR A 159 1.98 1.57 8.95
C THR A 159 2.61 0.67 7.89
N HIS A 160 2.99 1.29 6.77
CA HIS A 160 3.66 0.63 5.65
C HIS A 160 5.17 0.86 5.63
N LEU A 161 5.68 1.75 6.48
CA LEU A 161 7.11 2.08 6.50
C LEU A 161 7.92 0.99 7.20
N PRO A 162 9.08 0.60 6.62
CA PRO A 162 10.07 -0.20 7.31
C PRO A 162 10.57 0.53 8.57
N PRO A 163 11.06 -0.21 9.57
CA PRO A 163 11.85 0.40 10.65
C PRO A 163 13.12 1.06 10.08
N MET A 164 13.50 2.22 10.63
CA MET A 164 14.69 2.95 10.15
C MET A 164 15.97 2.12 10.21
N GLU A 165 16.09 1.26 11.22
CA GLU A 165 17.23 0.34 11.35
C GLU A 165 17.31 -0.66 10.17
N ALA A 166 16.15 -1.08 9.65
CA ALA A 166 16.10 -1.98 8.49
C ALA A 166 16.48 -1.24 7.20
N GLU A 167 16.07 0.01 7.03
CA GLU A 167 16.46 0.86 5.90
C GLU A 167 17.97 1.10 5.90
N VAL A 168 18.54 1.51 7.04
CA VAL A 168 19.98 1.75 7.19
C VAL A 168 20.78 0.45 6.98
N LYS A 169 20.26 -0.68 7.47
CA LYS A 169 20.89 -1.98 7.20
C LYS A 169 20.90 -2.32 5.71
N ALA A 170 19.81 -2.06 4.99
CA ALA A 170 19.73 -2.25 3.53
C ALA A 170 20.72 -1.34 2.80
N ILE A 171 20.77 -0.04 3.14
CA ILE A 171 21.73 0.92 2.59
C ILE A 171 23.16 0.44 2.82
N LYS A 172 23.54 0.10 4.05
CA LYS A 172 24.91 -0.34 4.39
C LYS A 172 25.27 -1.70 3.80
N SER A 173 24.30 -2.57 3.57
CA SER A 173 24.55 -3.84 2.87
C SER A 173 24.93 -3.62 1.40
N TYR A 174 24.41 -2.57 0.77
CA TYR A 174 24.74 -2.17 -0.60
C TYR A 174 25.96 -1.26 -0.66
N MET A 175 26.06 -0.30 0.26
CA MET A 175 27.10 0.72 0.36
C MET A 175 27.74 0.71 1.76
N PRO A 176 28.64 -0.24 2.06
CA PRO A 176 29.21 -0.38 3.41
C PRO A 176 29.94 0.88 3.92
N ASN A 177 30.50 1.66 3.01
CA ASN A 177 31.31 2.84 3.32
C ASN A 177 30.54 4.16 3.20
N VAL A 178 29.19 4.15 3.14
CA VAL A 178 28.39 5.37 3.10
C VAL A 178 28.63 6.21 4.36
N LYS A 179 28.95 7.51 4.18
CA LYS A 179 29.26 8.45 5.26
C LYS A 179 28.43 9.73 5.18
N ARG A 180 27.94 10.09 3.99
CA ARG A 180 27.24 11.35 3.75
C ARG A 180 25.95 11.06 3.00
N ILE A 181 24.83 11.21 3.69
CA ILE A 181 23.50 11.03 3.11
C ILE A 181 22.85 12.38 2.96
N THR A 182 22.37 12.71 1.77
CA THR A 182 21.58 13.93 1.54
C THR A 182 20.10 13.56 1.42
N ALA A 183 19.30 14.00 2.39
CA ALA A 183 17.85 13.81 2.39
C ALA A 183 17.16 14.97 1.65
N VAL A 184 16.31 14.65 0.66
CA VAL A 184 15.52 15.62 -0.11
C VAL A 184 14.04 15.42 0.20
N PHE A 185 13.37 16.44 0.70
CA PHE A 185 11.98 16.32 1.15
C PHE A 185 11.23 17.63 1.29
N ASN A 186 9.90 17.58 1.46
CA ASN A 186 9.06 18.70 1.80
C ASN A 186 9.04 18.94 3.32
N LYS A 187 9.67 20.00 3.76
CA LYS A 187 9.90 20.32 5.19
C LYS A 187 8.65 20.30 6.08
N VAL A 188 7.49 20.63 5.53
CA VAL A 188 6.25 20.73 6.34
C VAL A 188 5.48 19.41 6.41
N GLU A 189 5.91 18.42 5.68
CA GLU A 189 5.31 17.09 5.74
C GLU A 189 5.88 16.32 6.93
N LEU A 190 5.02 16.04 7.91
CA LEU A 190 5.42 15.45 9.18
C LEU A 190 6.11 14.09 9.00
N ASN A 191 5.58 13.25 8.08
CA ASN A 191 6.15 11.94 7.82
C ASN A 191 7.60 12.04 7.34
N SER A 192 7.87 12.95 6.41
CA SER A 192 9.18 13.15 5.80
C SER A 192 10.18 13.69 6.81
N SER A 193 9.78 14.75 7.53
CA SER A 193 10.64 15.36 8.56
C SER A 193 11.02 14.37 9.65
N THR A 194 10.05 13.58 10.14
CA THR A 194 10.31 12.56 11.17
C THR A 194 11.22 11.46 10.68
N SER A 195 11.01 10.94 9.46
CA SER A 195 11.88 9.90 8.92
C SER A 195 13.33 10.41 8.77
N VAL A 196 13.51 11.67 8.41
CA VAL A 196 14.85 12.28 8.32
C VAL A 196 15.46 12.51 9.70
N ASP A 197 14.67 12.91 10.71
CA ASP A 197 15.11 13.02 12.09
C ASP A 197 15.56 11.66 12.67
N GLU A 198 14.79 10.59 12.40
CA GLU A 198 15.13 9.21 12.79
C GLU A 198 16.42 8.74 12.09
N LEU A 199 16.56 9.00 10.78
CA LEU A 199 17.76 8.67 10.00
C LEU A 199 19.00 9.34 10.57
N GLU A 200 18.93 10.65 10.86
CA GLU A 200 20.02 11.43 11.43
C GLU A 200 20.40 10.95 12.84
N ALA A 201 19.40 10.71 13.69
CA ALA A 201 19.62 10.18 15.03
C ALA A 201 20.30 8.81 15.01
N LEU A 202 19.85 7.93 14.12
CA LEU A 202 20.47 6.61 13.94
C LEU A 202 21.90 6.72 13.39
N GLY A 203 22.13 7.59 12.39
CA GLY A 203 23.46 7.85 11.85
C GLY A 203 24.46 8.29 12.95
N LYS A 204 24.04 9.19 13.82
CA LYS A 204 24.84 9.65 14.97
C LYS A 204 25.09 8.53 16.00
N SER A 205 24.09 7.70 16.27
CA SER A 205 24.18 6.64 17.29
C SER A 205 25.16 5.53 16.93
N LEU A 206 25.44 5.32 15.64
CA LEU A 206 26.35 4.31 15.14
C LEU A 206 27.84 4.70 15.29
N GLY A 207 28.15 5.89 15.76
CA GLY A 207 29.52 6.35 16.03
C GLY A 207 30.44 6.26 14.79
N LYS A 208 31.55 5.55 14.88
CA LYS A 208 32.50 5.39 13.76
C LYS A 208 31.90 4.75 12.52
N ASP A 209 30.89 3.91 12.68
CA ASP A 209 30.16 3.25 11.60
C ASP A 209 28.96 4.07 11.13
N GLY A 210 28.76 5.25 11.68
CA GLY A 210 27.68 6.16 11.34
C GLY A 210 27.91 6.95 10.06
N PHE A 211 27.01 7.87 9.83
CA PHE A 211 26.99 8.78 8.68
C PHE A 211 26.37 10.13 9.09
N GLU A 212 26.69 11.16 8.32
CA GLU A 212 26.09 12.48 8.44
C GLU A 212 24.89 12.60 7.51
N VAL A 213 23.88 13.37 7.92
CA VAL A 213 22.68 13.65 7.11
C VAL A 213 22.62 15.14 6.79
N ASN A 214 22.75 15.46 5.51
CA ASN A 214 22.48 16.80 4.97
C ASN A 214 21.01 16.89 4.59
N ARG A 215 20.37 18.04 4.85
CA ARG A 215 18.94 18.26 4.57
C ARG A 215 18.79 19.27 3.45
N ILE A 216 18.11 18.88 2.40
CA ILE A 216 17.70 19.77 1.31
C ILE A 216 16.17 19.77 1.23
N TYR A 217 15.60 20.96 1.24
CA TYR A 217 14.15 21.12 1.20
C TYR A 217 13.69 21.53 -0.19
N ILE A 218 12.57 20.97 -0.61
CA ILE A 218 11.89 21.49 -1.80
C ILE A 218 11.43 22.92 -1.51
N PRO A 219 11.78 23.90 -2.37
CA PRO A 219 11.33 25.28 -2.25
C PRO A 219 9.82 25.40 -2.18
N ARG A 220 9.36 26.42 -1.47
CA ARG A 220 7.95 26.70 -1.25
C ARG A 220 7.60 28.07 -1.80
N ASP A 221 6.43 28.18 -2.35
CA ASP A 221 5.87 29.46 -2.77
C ASP A 221 5.70 30.38 -1.54
N PRO A 222 6.23 31.60 -1.56
CA PRO A 222 6.24 32.49 -0.40
C PRO A 222 4.84 33.01 -0.01
N VAL A 223 3.87 32.97 -0.92
CA VAL A 223 2.51 33.45 -0.68
C VAL A 223 1.60 32.32 -0.23
N THR A 224 1.56 31.23 -0.98
CA THR A 224 0.68 30.10 -0.68
C THR A 224 1.27 29.12 0.33
N ASN A 225 2.59 29.19 0.55
CA ASN A 225 3.33 28.25 1.37
C ASN A 225 3.21 26.78 0.92
N LEU A 226 2.93 26.55 -0.36
CA LEU A 226 2.89 25.22 -0.98
C LEU A 226 4.26 24.85 -1.56
N ALA A 227 4.63 23.58 -1.51
CA ALA A 227 5.85 23.11 -2.17
C ALA A 227 5.70 23.24 -3.70
N MET A 228 6.77 23.62 -4.39
CA MET A 228 6.78 23.98 -5.79
C MET A 228 7.25 22.81 -6.67
N PRO A 229 6.37 22.19 -7.49
CA PRO A 229 6.74 21.05 -8.35
C PRO A 229 7.82 21.40 -9.39
N ASP A 230 7.78 22.63 -9.95
CA ASP A 230 8.76 23.14 -10.90
C ASP A 230 10.18 23.28 -10.33
N LYS A 231 10.33 23.26 -9.00
CA LYS A 231 11.63 23.33 -8.31
C LYS A 231 12.23 21.97 -7.98
N ILE A 232 11.53 20.87 -8.21
CA ILE A 232 12.03 19.51 -7.89
C ILE A 232 13.33 19.22 -8.63
N ILE A 233 13.34 19.35 -9.96
CA ILE A 233 14.49 19.00 -10.80
C ILE A 233 15.71 19.85 -10.43
N GLU A 234 15.52 21.17 -10.28
CA GLU A 234 16.58 22.09 -9.88
C GLU A 234 17.16 21.73 -8.50
N THR A 235 16.29 21.40 -7.54
CA THR A 235 16.69 21.00 -6.17
C THR A 235 17.56 19.76 -6.19
N PHE A 236 17.17 18.72 -6.90
CA PHE A 236 17.98 17.50 -7.00
C PHE A 236 19.31 17.76 -7.74
N ARG A 237 19.32 18.54 -8.82
CA ARG A 237 20.54 18.91 -9.56
C ARG A 237 21.52 19.76 -8.75
N SER A 238 21.07 20.43 -7.69
CA SER A 238 21.95 21.21 -6.81
C SER A 238 22.78 20.34 -5.86
N ILE A 239 22.54 19.03 -5.79
CA ILE A 239 23.24 18.12 -4.89
C ILE A 239 24.65 17.87 -5.39
N SER A 240 25.65 18.22 -4.59
CA SER A 240 27.07 18.00 -4.93
C SER A 240 27.52 16.59 -4.59
N LYS A 241 28.22 15.94 -5.53
CA LYS A 241 28.90 14.65 -5.32
C LYS A 241 30.03 14.75 -4.28
N ASP A 242 30.63 15.92 -4.13
CA ASP A 242 31.73 16.10 -3.18
C ASP A 242 31.25 16.07 -1.71
N SER A 243 29.95 16.27 -1.49
CA SER A 243 29.33 16.27 -0.16
C SER A 243 28.29 15.19 0.06
N THR A 244 28.04 14.31 -0.93
CA THR A 244 26.95 13.32 -0.89
C THR A 244 27.43 11.97 -1.42
N ASP A 245 27.23 10.92 -0.65
CA ASP A 245 27.44 9.53 -1.07
C ASP A 245 26.13 8.87 -1.52
N LEU A 246 24.99 9.25 -0.91
CA LEU A 246 23.67 8.71 -1.18
C LEU A 246 22.60 9.78 -1.04
N ILE A 247 21.64 9.80 -1.97
CA ILE A 247 20.40 10.58 -1.84
C ILE A 247 19.35 9.72 -1.15
N TYR A 248 18.79 10.22 -0.04
CA TYR A 248 17.65 9.61 0.66
C TYR A 248 16.37 10.38 0.36
N ILE A 249 15.35 9.69 -0.12
CA ILE A 249 14.04 10.26 -0.43
C ILE A 249 13.03 9.59 0.50
N PRO A 250 12.57 10.25 1.58
CA PRO A 250 11.60 9.66 2.50
C PRO A 250 10.26 9.42 1.82
N SER A 251 9.34 8.74 2.50
CA SER A 251 7.94 8.62 2.06
C SER A 251 7.23 9.97 2.18
N ASP A 252 7.42 10.80 1.16
CA ASP A 252 6.94 12.18 1.04
C ASP A 252 5.78 12.27 0.08
N GLY A 253 4.59 12.65 0.56
CA GLY A 253 3.37 12.68 -0.25
C GLY A 253 3.44 13.65 -1.43
N PHE A 254 4.10 14.81 -1.25
CA PHE A 254 4.30 15.77 -2.32
C PHE A 254 5.24 15.21 -3.41
N LEU A 255 6.37 14.61 -3.02
CA LEU A 255 7.32 14.00 -3.96
C LEU A 255 6.72 12.76 -4.65
N ILE A 256 5.94 11.94 -3.92
CA ILE A 256 5.21 10.79 -4.49
C ILE A 256 4.23 11.25 -5.57
N ALA A 257 3.47 12.32 -5.32
CA ALA A 257 2.57 12.90 -6.33
C ALA A 257 3.31 13.42 -7.57
N ASN A 258 4.62 13.71 -7.43
CA ASN A 258 5.49 14.22 -8.48
C ASN A 258 6.61 13.22 -8.86
N THR A 259 6.39 11.91 -8.71
CA THR A 259 7.38 10.84 -8.92
C THR A 259 8.08 10.95 -10.28
N LYS A 260 7.39 11.36 -11.34
CA LYS A 260 7.98 11.54 -12.67
C LYS A 260 9.08 12.61 -12.69
N LEU A 261 8.84 13.76 -12.05
CA LEU A 261 9.84 14.84 -11.94
C LEU A 261 11.05 14.41 -11.12
N VAL A 262 10.82 13.68 -10.04
CA VAL A 262 11.91 13.06 -9.24
C VAL A 262 12.71 12.08 -10.12
N GLY A 263 12.03 11.25 -10.90
CA GLY A 263 12.65 10.29 -11.79
C GLY A 263 13.49 10.93 -12.91
N GLU A 264 13.01 12.04 -13.48
CA GLU A 264 13.78 12.85 -14.44
C GLU A 264 15.05 13.42 -13.80
N ALA A 265 14.92 13.98 -12.60
CA ALA A 265 16.06 14.51 -11.87
C ALA A 265 17.11 13.43 -11.56
N LEU A 266 16.70 12.26 -11.09
CA LEU A 266 17.60 11.15 -10.73
C LEU A 266 18.31 10.52 -11.93
N LYS A 267 17.75 10.63 -13.15
CA LYS A 267 18.45 10.18 -14.37
C LYS A 267 19.67 11.03 -14.69
N ASP A 268 19.61 12.32 -14.40
CA ASP A 268 20.65 13.29 -14.72
C ASP A 268 21.76 13.38 -13.65
N ILE A 269 21.56 12.71 -12.51
CA ILE A 269 22.50 12.77 -11.38
C ILE A 269 23.22 11.44 -11.24
N ASP A 270 24.57 11.48 -11.25
CA ASP A 270 25.40 10.30 -10.99
C ASP A 270 25.59 10.06 -9.49
N LEU A 271 24.52 10.02 -8.71
CA LEU A 271 24.49 9.66 -7.31
C LEU A 271 23.49 8.54 -7.08
N PRO A 272 23.82 7.56 -6.24
CA PRO A 272 22.89 6.53 -5.85
C PRO A 272 21.76 7.14 -5.00
N SER A 273 20.58 6.52 -5.05
CA SER A 273 19.42 6.97 -4.29
C SER A 273 18.70 5.80 -3.63
N PHE A 274 18.13 6.07 -2.47
CA PHE A 274 17.33 5.14 -1.68
C PHE A 274 16.00 5.75 -1.29
N SER A 275 14.95 4.94 -1.29
CA SER A 275 13.65 5.34 -0.75
C SER A 275 12.91 4.17 -0.10
N PRO A 276 12.15 4.39 1.00
CA PRO A 276 11.20 3.42 1.53
C PRO A 276 9.85 3.42 0.80
N ALA A 277 9.64 4.28 -0.20
CA ALA A 277 8.40 4.36 -0.97
C ALA A 277 8.55 3.66 -2.33
N GLU A 278 7.72 2.67 -2.58
CA GLU A 278 7.76 1.81 -3.77
C GLU A 278 7.75 2.59 -5.09
N SER A 279 6.95 3.65 -5.17
CA SER A 279 6.79 4.47 -6.39
C SER A 279 8.11 5.06 -6.88
N PHE A 280 9.02 5.47 -5.99
CA PHE A 280 10.29 6.05 -6.42
C PHE A 280 11.23 5.01 -7.06
N ILE A 281 11.08 3.73 -6.74
CA ILE A 281 11.87 2.67 -7.36
C ILE A 281 11.22 2.23 -8.67
N LEU A 282 9.89 2.04 -8.69
CA LEU A 282 9.18 1.57 -9.89
C LEU A 282 9.12 2.63 -10.99
N ASP A 283 8.77 3.87 -10.65
CA ASP A 283 8.49 4.94 -11.60
C ASP A 283 9.44 6.13 -11.49
N GLY A 284 10.15 6.27 -10.37
CA GLY A 284 10.96 7.44 -10.03
C GLY A 284 12.46 7.24 -10.20
N ASN A 285 12.93 6.15 -10.82
CA ASN A 285 14.35 5.86 -11.11
C ASN A 285 15.30 5.85 -9.89
N ALA A 286 14.79 5.74 -8.66
CA ALA A 286 15.65 5.52 -7.51
C ALA A 286 16.39 4.19 -7.64
N LEU A 287 17.68 4.17 -7.22
CA LEU A 287 18.52 3.00 -7.36
C LEU A 287 17.99 1.80 -6.58
N MET A 288 17.59 2.03 -5.34
CA MET A 288 17.14 0.96 -4.45
C MET A 288 16.15 1.44 -3.40
N GLY A 289 15.41 0.49 -2.83
CA GLY A 289 14.52 0.76 -1.72
C GLY A 289 14.15 -0.48 -0.95
N LEU A 290 13.89 -0.31 0.34
CA LEU A 290 13.25 -1.31 1.18
C LEU A 290 11.79 -0.91 1.35
N VAL A 291 10.87 -1.62 0.72
CA VAL A 291 9.50 -1.14 0.54
C VAL A 291 8.46 -2.18 0.95
N ALA A 292 7.32 -1.72 1.45
CA ALA A 292 6.11 -2.51 1.45
C ALA A 292 5.48 -2.43 0.05
N ARG A 293 5.21 -3.59 -0.57
CA ARG A 293 4.55 -3.64 -1.89
C ARG A 293 3.11 -3.15 -1.75
N PHE A 294 2.75 -2.11 -2.46
CA PHE A 294 1.45 -1.44 -2.31
C PHE A 294 0.25 -2.37 -2.46
N TYR A 295 0.31 -3.30 -3.40
CA TYR A 295 -0.72 -4.32 -3.54
C TYR A 295 -0.88 -5.16 -2.25
N GLN A 296 0.23 -5.60 -1.62
CA GLN A 296 0.22 -6.39 -0.39
C GLN A 296 -0.25 -5.55 0.82
N VAL A 297 0.11 -4.26 0.84
CA VAL A 297 -0.39 -3.29 1.82
C VAL A 297 -1.93 -3.24 1.77
N GLY A 298 -2.51 -3.17 0.57
CA GLY A 298 -3.95 -3.24 0.37
C GLY A 298 -4.56 -4.56 0.82
N GLN A 299 -3.93 -5.69 0.49
CA GLN A 299 -4.36 -7.03 0.92
C GLN A 299 -4.43 -7.12 2.46
N TYR A 300 -3.43 -6.60 3.16
CA TYR A 300 -3.41 -6.61 4.62
C TYR A 300 -4.50 -5.71 5.22
N THR A 301 -4.79 -4.57 4.58
CA THR A 301 -5.95 -3.74 4.98
C THR A 301 -7.27 -4.48 4.78
N GLY A 302 -7.40 -5.26 3.68
CA GLY A 302 -8.54 -6.14 3.44
C GLY A 302 -8.70 -7.20 4.54
N TYR A 303 -7.61 -7.79 4.99
CA TYR A 303 -7.61 -8.72 6.12
C TYR A 303 -8.15 -8.08 7.42
N LYS A 304 -7.75 -6.84 7.74
CA LYS A 304 -8.30 -6.11 8.90
C LYS A 304 -9.79 -5.79 8.71
N ALA A 305 -10.18 -5.42 7.52
CA ALA A 305 -11.57 -5.15 7.17
C ALA A 305 -12.45 -6.42 7.29
N GLU A 306 -11.93 -7.59 6.90
CA GLU A 306 -12.63 -8.88 7.10
C GLU A 306 -12.87 -9.18 8.59
N GLN A 307 -11.91 -8.87 9.46
CA GLN A 307 -12.09 -9.05 10.90
C GLN A 307 -13.30 -8.22 11.42
N ILE A 308 -13.48 -7.01 10.88
CA ILE A 308 -14.58 -6.12 11.25
C ILE A 308 -15.89 -6.60 10.63
N LEU A 309 -15.90 -6.77 9.30
CA LEU A 309 -17.12 -6.99 8.52
C LEU A 309 -17.69 -8.42 8.70
N VAL A 310 -16.82 -9.42 8.65
CA VAL A 310 -17.20 -10.84 8.63
C VAL A 310 -17.09 -11.45 10.02
N LYS A 311 -15.94 -11.30 10.68
CA LYS A 311 -15.67 -11.92 11.97
C LYS A 311 -16.24 -11.13 13.15
N LYS A 312 -16.76 -9.91 12.90
CA LYS A 312 -17.40 -9.05 13.90
C LYS A 312 -16.51 -8.73 15.11
N VAL A 313 -15.18 -8.73 14.90
CA VAL A 313 -14.24 -8.30 15.95
C VAL A 313 -14.46 -6.81 16.21
N PRO A 314 -14.62 -6.40 17.49
CA PRO A 314 -14.73 -4.97 17.80
C PRO A 314 -13.51 -4.21 17.31
N ILE A 315 -13.74 -3.22 16.45
CA ILE A 315 -12.65 -2.50 15.75
C ILE A 315 -11.65 -1.87 16.71
N GLY A 316 -12.13 -1.37 17.85
CA GLY A 316 -11.26 -0.78 18.88
C GLY A 316 -10.32 -1.77 19.57
N ASP A 317 -10.49 -3.08 19.37
CA ASP A 317 -9.63 -4.14 19.87
C ASP A 317 -8.66 -4.66 18.82
N ILE A 318 -8.88 -4.35 17.54
CA ILE A 318 -7.97 -4.74 16.45
C ILE A 318 -6.70 -3.86 16.54
N PRO A 319 -5.51 -4.47 16.70
CA PRO A 319 -4.28 -3.72 16.87
C PRO A 319 -3.96 -2.80 15.68
N VAL A 320 -3.33 -1.65 15.95
CA VAL A 320 -2.62 -0.89 14.93
C VAL A 320 -1.21 -1.48 14.83
N ASP A 321 -0.86 -1.97 13.63
CA ASP A 321 0.36 -2.76 13.44
C ASP A 321 1.42 -2.03 12.60
N ARG A 322 2.65 -2.54 12.70
CA ARG A 322 3.68 -2.39 11.67
C ARG A 322 3.62 -3.60 10.74
N LEU A 323 3.82 -3.38 9.45
CA LEU A 323 4.10 -4.50 8.56
C LEU A 323 5.46 -5.11 8.93
N ASN A 324 5.59 -6.41 8.74
CA ASN A 324 6.81 -7.18 9.04
C ASN A 324 7.45 -7.80 7.80
N SER A 325 6.90 -7.53 6.64
CA SER A 325 7.39 -8.05 5.36
C SER A 325 7.65 -6.88 4.40
N PHE A 326 8.89 -6.79 3.93
CA PHE A 326 9.35 -5.76 3.01
C PHE A 326 10.17 -6.40 1.89
N SER A 327 10.07 -5.84 0.69
CA SER A 327 10.89 -6.20 -0.46
C SER A 327 12.07 -5.23 -0.56
N LEU A 328 13.28 -5.75 -0.67
CA LEU A 328 14.43 -4.96 -1.08
C LEU A 328 14.50 -4.99 -2.61
N ILE A 329 14.20 -3.85 -3.22
CA ILE A 329 14.15 -3.70 -4.68
C ILE A 329 15.37 -2.91 -5.14
N ILE A 330 15.97 -3.33 -6.25
CA ILE A 330 17.09 -2.64 -6.90
C ILE A 330 16.76 -2.47 -8.38
N ARG A 331 16.96 -1.26 -8.90
CA ARG A 331 16.69 -0.94 -10.29
C ARG A 331 17.92 -1.18 -11.16
N LYS A 332 17.78 -2.05 -12.17
CA LYS A 332 18.85 -2.47 -13.08
C LYS A 332 19.42 -1.32 -13.92
N ASP A 333 18.55 -0.51 -14.51
CA ASP A 333 18.98 0.65 -15.29
C ASP A 333 19.82 1.63 -14.45
N SER A 334 19.41 1.85 -13.19
CA SER A 334 20.11 2.76 -12.28
C SER A 334 21.46 2.23 -11.87
N PHE A 335 21.60 0.94 -11.49
CA PHE A 335 22.93 0.42 -11.13
C PHE A 335 23.86 0.30 -12.34
N ASN A 336 23.36 0.01 -13.55
CA ASN A 336 24.16 0.00 -14.77
C ASN A 336 24.69 1.40 -15.11
N ARG A 337 23.82 2.41 -15.06
CA ARG A 337 24.18 3.82 -15.29
C ARG A 337 25.23 4.30 -14.30
N LEU A 338 25.05 3.99 -13.01
CA LEU A 338 25.94 4.39 -11.93
C LEU A 338 27.20 3.49 -11.84
N LYS A 339 27.25 2.37 -12.56
CA LYS A 339 28.27 1.32 -12.44
C LYS A 339 28.43 0.79 -11.00
N MET A 340 27.32 0.74 -10.26
CA MET A 340 27.24 0.31 -8.88
C MET A 340 26.41 -0.98 -8.80
N TYR A 341 27.07 -2.12 -8.89
CA TYR A 341 26.40 -3.43 -8.91
C TYR A 341 26.10 -3.93 -7.49
N PRO A 342 24.96 -4.61 -7.28
CA PRO A 342 24.65 -5.18 -5.98
C PRO A 342 25.69 -6.22 -5.56
N PRO A 343 26.11 -6.24 -4.30
CA PRO A 343 27.00 -7.28 -3.77
C PRO A 343 26.39 -8.68 -3.96
N ILE A 344 27.22 -9.67 -4.29
CA ILE A 344 26.79 -11.05 -4.62
C ILE A 344 25.94 -11.67 -3.50
N ASN A 345 26.27 -11.41 -2.25
CA ASN A 345 25.51 -11.91 -1.10
C ASN A 345 24.08 -11.34 -1.00
N MET A 346 23.81 -10.18 -1.62
CA MET A 346 22.47 -9.60 -1.67
C MET A 346 21.58 -10.24 -2.73
N LEU A 347 22.14 -10.83 -3.79
CA LEU A 347 21.37 -11.41 -4.90
C LEU A 347 20.39 -12.52 -4.49
N LYS A 348 20.54 -13.06 -3.29
CA LYS A 348 19.67 -14.12 -2.75
C LYS A 348 18.31 -13.60 -2.26
N TYR A 349 18.20 -12.29 -1.97
CA TYR A 349 17.02 -11.71 -1.31
C TYR A 349 16.58 -10.35 -1.88
N VAL A 350 17.22 -9.90 -2.95
CA VAL A 350 16.82 -8.68 -3.66
C VAL A 350 15.93 -9.00 -4.84
N GLU A 351 14.98 -8.13 -5.10
CA GLU A 351 14.20 -8.10 -6.33
C GLU A 351 14.87 -7.10 -7.29
N ILE A 352 15.31 -7.56 -8.44
CA ILE A 352 15.89 -6.70 -9.48
C ILE A 352 14.80 -6.41 -10.50
N ILE A 353 14.52 -5.14 -10.72
CA ILE A 353 13.58 -4.66 -11.75
C ILE A 353 14.34 -3.96 -12.87
N GLU A 354 13.70 -3.82 -14.04
CA GLU A 354 14.26 -3.11 -15.21
C GLU A 354 14.34 -1.59 -14.99
#